data_6d6e5d75f74807de6e8d649b2ebf1225
#
_entry.id   6d6e5d75f74807de6e8d649b2ebf1225
#
_cell.length_a   1.000
_cell.length_b   1.000
_cell.length_c   1.000
_cell.angle_alpha   90.00
_cell.angle_beta   90.00
_cell.angle_gamma   90.00
#
_symmetry.space_group_name_H-M   'P 1'
#
loop_
_entity.id
_entity.type
_entity.pdbx_description
1 polymer ?
#
loop_
_entity_poly.entity_id
_entity_poly.type
_entity_poly.pdbx_seq_one_letter_code
_entity_poly.pdbx_strand_id
1 'polypeptide(L)'
;MAQSKGFFGLRKGSTKSLTFSVLDGKQITKDRVYDVKNPRTEAQMRQRMLMTTIGAAYKTLKSIADHSFEGYSSGMQCMRQFNSRNLNRFKQAAAAKGSVAFNEYKDGDINPMPFILASGSLPGFAFKFDETSNLEIVGEKEGADFTTAEGIYAALGVQRNDLITFCTVIGEGATTNGVYSYKAENFNIVRLYCDKSGKVTKPADAFTISTNNDQASITMSTAANAITIKTGAADFGAVIQSRKNDSGWLRSDAVMIVAEDVISGVKTANQLATYPVGTELILNNGPMANQGDAEATEPKPGVNPLSYTVANAGTEQINISNPNNETVTCTVKTGDTYCSVSNSGLITNKHTGENDASATIEVTIGTAKFTVNVTLKGTKDDGLE
;
A
#
# COMPACT_ATOMS: atom_id res chain seq x y z
N MET A 1 8.16 37.51 2.65
CA MET A 1 9.40 38.13 3.20
C MET A 1 10.41 37.02 3.48
N ALA A 2 11.65 37.15 3.02
CA ALA A 2 12.72 36.21 3.36
C ALA A 2 13.31 36.58 4.71
N GLN A 3 13.31 35.67 5.66
CA GLN A 3 13.94 35.87 6.96
C GLN A 3 15.35 35.31 6.97
N SER A 4 16.35 36.09 7.31
CA SER A 4 17.73 35.64 7.51
C SER A 4 18.14 35.92 8.95
N LYS A 5 18.63 34.89 9.65
CA LYS A 5 19.28 35.06 10.96
C LYS A 5 20.78 35.27 10.74
N GLY A 6 21.18 36.52 10.57
CA GLY A 6 22.57 36.92 10.42
C GLY A 6 23.13 36.72 8.98
N PHE A 7 24.36 37.27 8.76
CA PHE A 7 25.01 37.28 7.45
C PHE A 7 25.35 35.88 6.94
N PHE A 8 25.63 34.92 7.83
CA PHE A 8 25.95 33.54 7.53
C PHE A 8 24.86 32.52 7.96
N GLY A 9 23.68 33.01 8.38
CA GLY A 9 22.59 32.18 8.86
C GLY A 9 21.82 31.49 7.72
N LEU A 10 21.21 30.33 8.03
CA LEU A 10 20.34 29.62 7.10
C LEU A 10 19.13 30.48 6.74
N ARG A 11 18.90 30.68 5.47
CA ARG A 11 17.81 31.53 4.93
C ARG A 11 16.58 30.69 4.63
N LYS A 12 15.40 31.24 4.95
CA LYS A 12 14.09 30.69 4.56
C LYS A 12 13.27 31.78 3.88
N GLY A 13 12.54 31.43 2.82
CA GLY A 13 11.67 32.35 2.10
C GLY A 13 12.05 32.48 0.63
N SER A 14 11.51 33.52 -0.04
CA SER A 14 11.75 33.76 -1.46
C SER A 14 12.18 35.21 -1.69
N THR A 15 13.10 35.40 -2.60
CA THR A 15 13.44 36.69 -3.21
C THR A 15 12.79 36.77 -4.59
N LYS A 16 13.10 37.85 -5.35
CA LYS A 16 12.55 38.04 -6.70
C LYS A 16 12.87 36.87 -7.65
N SER A 17 14.07 36.29 -7.55
CA SER A 17 14.53 35.20 -8.44
C SER A 17 14.77 33.86 -7.74
N LEU A 18 14.97 33.84 -6.43
CA LEU A 18 15.39 32.63 -5.72
C LEU A 18 14.44 32.29 -4.56
N THR A 19 14.30 30.99 -4.33
CA THR A 19 13.63 30.44 -3.15
C THR A 19 14.63 29.70 -2.28
N PHE A 20 14.63 30.01 -0.98
CA PHE A 20 15.49 29.40 0.03
C PHE A 20 14.68 28.50 0.96
N SER A 21 15.14 27.30 1.17
CA SER A 21 14.58 26.35 2.13
C SER A 21 15.70 25.72 2.96
N VAL A 22 15.38 25.28 4.16
CA VAL A 22 16.32 24.55 5.01
C VAL A 22 15.75 23.16 5.24
N LEU A 23 16.51 22.14 4.91
CA LEU A 23 16.17 20.74 5.08
C LEU A 23 17.33 20.05 5.80
N ASP A 24 17.04 19.43 6.94
CA ASP A 24 18.01 18.73 7.78
C ASP A 24 19.29 19.55 8.04
N GLY A 25 19.11 20.85 8.39
CA GLY A 25 20.20 21.78 8.67
C GLY A 25 20.97 22.28 7.44
N LYS A 26 20.64 21.81 6.23
CA LYS A 26 21.27 22.23 4.98
C LYS A 26 20.40 23.24 4.25
N GLN A 27 21.01 24.32 3.76
CA GLN A 27 20.31 25.28 2.92
C GLN A 27 20.18 24.75 1.50
N ILE A 28 18.96 24.81 0.97
CA ILE A 28 18.65 24.52 -0.42
C ILE A 28 18.24 25.84 -1.08
N THR A 29 18.90 26.20 -2.16
CA THR A 29 18.55 27.35 -2.98
C THR A 29 18.12 26.85 -4.36
N LYS A 30 17.00 27.35 -4.86
CA LYS A 30 16.47 27.02 -6.18
C LYS A 30 15.85 28.24 -6.82
N ASP A 31 15.77 28.25 -8.15
CA ASP A 31 15.10 29.30 -8.88
C ASP A 31 13.63 29.39 -8.49
N ARG A 32 13.12 30.59 -8.44
CA ARG A 32 11.70 30.84 -8.17
C ARG A 32 10.90 30.57 -9.45
N VAL A 33 9.96 29.64 -9.35
CA VAL A 33 9.00 29.38 -10.41
C VAL A 33 7.85 30.38 -10.26
N TYR A 34 7.60 31.19 -11.30
CA TYR A 34 6.56 32.23 -11.30
C TYR A 34 5.23 31.72 -11.85
N ASP A 35 5.28 30.84 -12.84
CA ASP A 35 4.09 30.26 -13.44
C ASP A 35 4.17 28.72 -13.31
N VAL A 36 3.32 28.18 -12.43
CA VAL A 36 3.22 26.76 -12.21
C VAL A 36 1.96 26.26 -12.91
N LYS A 37 2.12 25.72 -14.10
CA LYS A 37 1.05 24.98 -14.74
C LYS A 37 0.71 23.75 -13.87
N ASN A 38 -0.52 23.71 -13.42
CA ASN A 38 -1.03 22.63 -12.56
C ASN A 38 -2.16 21.88 -13.28
N PRO A 39 -1.85 21.11 -14.33
CA PRO A 39 -2.86 20.34 -15.03
C PRO A 39 -3.49 19.33 -14.07
N ARG A 40 -4.79 19.12 -14.22
CA ARG A 40 -5.55 18.14 -13.43
C ARG A 40 -5.88 16.94 -14.31
N THR A 41 -4.83 16.30 -14.84
CA THR A 41 -5.02 15.04 -15.56
C THR A 41 -5.43 13.94 -14.58
N GLU A 42 -6.15 12.93 -15.07
CA GLU A 42 -6.57 11.79 -14.25
C GLU A 42 -5.40 11.12 -13.53
N ALA A 43 -4.29 10.89 -14.24
CA ALA A 43 -3.09 10.30 -13.65
C ALA A 43 -2.51 11.15 -12.50
N GLN A 44 -2.52 12.48 -12.64
CA GLN A 44 -2.06 13.37 -11.57
C GLN A 44 -3.03 13.37 -10.38
N MET A 45 -4.34 13.31 -10.63
CA MET A 45 -5.32 13.24 -9.55
C MET A 45 -5.22 11.91 -8.80
N ARG A 46 -5.03 10.80 -9.50
CA ARG A 46 -4.74 9.49 -8.88
C ARG A 46 -3.49 9.54 -8.00
N GLN A 47 -2.40 10.14 -8.49
CA GLN A 47 -1.17 10.27 -7.70
C GLN A 47 -1.36 11.16 -6.46
N ARG A 48 -2.12 12.26 -6.57
CA ARG A 48 -2.44 13.13 -5.43
C ARG A 48 -3.29 12.39 -4.40
N MET A 49 -4.30 11.66 -4.85
CA MET A 49 -5.15 10.83 -4.02
C MET A 49 -4.33 9.81 -3.23
N LEU A 50 -3.43 9.09 -3.92
CA LEU A 50 -2.50 8.15 -3.32
C LEU A 50 -1.64 8.80 -2.22
N MET A 51 -1.02 9.93 -2.51
CA MET A 51 -0.20 10.66 -1.54
C MET A 51 -1.01 11.18 -0.34
N THR A 52 -2.25 11.60 -0.57
CA THR A 52 -3.16 12.01 0.51
C THR A 52 -3.50 10.84 1.41
N THR A 53 -3.81 9.67 0.84
CA THR A 53 -4.14 8.45 1.60
C THR A 53 -2.97 7.99 2.45
N ILE A 54 -1.76 7.91 1.89
CA ILE A 54 -0.55 7.55 2.64
C ILE A 54 -0.28 8.56 3.75
N GLY A 55 -0.40 9.86 3.46
CA GLY A 55 -0.22 10.92 4.44
C GLY A 55 -1.24 10.86 5.57
N ALA A 56 -2.49 10.50 5.28
CA ALA A 56 -3.54 10.31 6.28
C ALA A 56 -3.26 9.09 7.16
N ALA A 57 -2.87 7.95 6.57
CA ALA A 57 -2.46 6.75 7.30
C ALA A 57 -1.28 7.05 8.26
N TYR A 58 -0.24 7.74 7.76
CA TYR A 58 0.86 8.16 8.61
C TYR A 58 0.42 9.08 9.75
N LYS A 59 -0.46 10.04 9.48
CA LYS A 59 -0.98 10.96 10.50
C LYS A 59 -1.71 10.22 11.63
N THR A 60 -2.52 9.24 11.30
CA THR A 60 -3.23 8.40 12.27
C THR A 60 -2.26 7.61 13.14
N LEU A 61 -1.20 7.07 12.55
CA LEU A 61 -0.20 6.23 13.21
C LEU A 61 1.01 7.00 13.73
N LYS A 62 0.98 8.33 13.68
CA LYS A 62 2.14 9.20 13.94
C LYS A 62 2.83 8.94 15.27
N SER A 63 2.06 8.68 16.33
CA SER A 63 2.59 8.44 17.68
C SER A 63 3.52 7.21 17.76
N ILE A 64 3.41 6.28 16.82
CA ILE A 64 4.31 5.14 16.67
C ILE A 64 5.28 5.37 15.51
N ALA A 65 4.77 5.73 14.34
CA ALA A 65 5.55 5.80 13.10
C ALA A 65 6.72 6.81 13.16
N ASP A 66 6.59 7.89 13.95
CA ASP A 66 7.66 8.88 14.16
C ASP A 66 8.93 8.30 14.80
N HIS A 67 8.83 7.11 15.40
CA HIS A 67 9.94 6.47 16.11
C HIS A 67 10.16 5.01 15.71
N SER A 68 9.51 4.52 14.66
CA SER A 68 9.50 3.11 14.29
C SER A 68 10.56 2.72 13.27
N PHE A 69 11.25 3.68 12.67
CA PHE A 69 12.28 3.40 11.66
C PHE A 69 13.67 3.61 12.26
N GLU A 70 14.44 2.54 12.34
CA GLU A 70 15.79 2.56 12.91
C GLU A 70 16.71 3.50 12.11
N GLY A 71 17.54 4.27 12.84
CA GLY A 71 18.44 5.27 12.23
C GLY A 71 17.80 6.60 11.86
N TYR A 72 16.49 6.77 12.07
CA TYR A 72 15.76 8.01 11.76
C TYR A 72 15.14 8.57 13.04
N SER A 73 15.53 9.80 13.38
CA SER A 73 15.14 10.43 14.65
C SER A 73 14.09 11.53 14.52
N SER A 74 13.83 12.05 13.32
CA SER A 74 12.85 13.10 13.10
C SER A 74 11.57 12.58 12.47
N GLY A 75 10.41 13.11 12.86
CA GLY A 75 9.12 12.75 12.29
C GLY A 75 9.06 12.93 10.76
N MET A 76 9.75 13.93 10.21
CA MET A 76 9.83 14.14 8.75
C MET A 76 10.61 13.01 8.06
N GLN A 77 11.71 12.55 8.66
CA GLN A 77 12.49 11.43 8.10
C GLN A 77 11.70 10.13 8.19
N CYS A 78 11.04 9.88 9.32
CA CYS A 78 10.18 8.71 9.51
C CYS A 78 8.99 8.71 8.52
N MET A 79 8.36 9.86 8.30
CA MET A 79 7.30 10.01 7.29
C MET A 79 7.81 9.66 5.87
N ARG A 80 9.01 10.08 5.52
CA ARG A 80 9.61 9.73 4.22
C ARG A 80 9.88 8.24 4.10
N GLN A 81 10.36 7.60 5.18
CA GLN A 81 10.56 6.15 5.21
C GLN A 81 9.24 5.39 5.07
N PHE A 82 8.23 5.79 5.84
CA PHE A 82 6.89 5.21 5.74
C PHE A 82 6.33 5.32 4.31
N ASN A 83 6.37 6.51 3.73
CA ASN A 83 5.87 6.76 2.38
C ASN A 83 6.66 5.94 1.34
N SER A 84 7.99 5.95 1.41
CA SER A 84 8.86 5.24 0.44
C SER A 84 8.62 3.73 0.46
N ARG A 85 8.48 3.14 1.65
CA ARG A 85 8.29 1.69 1.82
C ARG A 85 6.89 1.23 1.43
N ASN A 86 5.89 2.08 1.62
CA ASN A 86 4.48 1.72 1.41
C ASN A 86 3.89 2.22 0.09
N LEU A 87 4.53 3.17 -0.61
CA LEU A 87 4.00 3.80 -1.82
C LEU A 87 3.56 2.78 -2.89
N ASN A 88 4.40 1.81 -3.18
CA ASN A 88 4.10 0.81 -4.21
C ASN A 88 2.93 -0.10 -3.80
N ARG A 89 2.81 -0.43 -2.52
CA ARG A 89 1.71 -1.23 -1.97
C ARG A 89 0.38 -0.51 -2.16
N PHE A 90 0.29 0.74 -1.74
CA PHE A 90 -0.90 1.58 -1.95
C PHE A 90 -1.21 1.81 -3.43
N LYS A 91 -0.17 1.95 -4.28
CA LYS A 91 -0.32 2.12 -5.72
C LYS A 91 -0.88 0.87 -6.41
N GLN A 92 -0.43 -0.32 -6.02
CA GLN A 92 -0.94 -1.58 -6.54
C GLN A 92 -2.40 -1.79 -6.15
N ALA A 93 -2.76 -1.50 -4.91
CA ALA A 93 -4.13 -1.55 -4.44
C ALA A 93 -5.05 -0.59 -5.22
N ALA A 94 -4.59 0.64 -5.47
CA ALA A 94 -5.34 1.62 -6.25
C ALA A 94 -5.59 1.17 -7.69
N ALA A 95 -4.63 0.49 -8.31
CA ALA A 95 -4.75 0.02 -9.68
C ALA A 95 -5.80 -1.08 -9.85
N ALA A 96 -6.01 -1.91 -8.83
CA ALA A 96 -6.88 -3.08 -8.90
C ALA A 96 -8.38 -2.73 -9.06
N LYS A 97 -8.87 -1.67 -8.38
CA LYS A 97 -10.30 -1.26 -8.47
C LYS A 97 -10.52 0.23 -8.72
N GLY A 98 -9.53 0.94 -9.24
CA GLY A 98 -9.66 2.35 -9.57
C GLY A 98 -9.77 3.29 -8.38
N SER A 99 -9.69 2.79 -7.14
CA SER A 99 -9.68 3.59 -5.92
C SER A 99 -8.33 3.48 -5.22
N VAL A 100 -7.97 4.51 -4.45
CA VAL A 100 -6.82 4.47 -3.57
C VAL A 100 -7.28 3.85 -2.27
N ALA A 101 -7.01 2.58 -2.11
CA ALA A 101 -7.39 1.85 -0.93
C ALA A 101 -6.20 1.06 -0.37
N PHE A 102 -6.41 0.57 0.82
CA PHE A 102 -5.46 -0.17 1.63
C PHE A 102 -5.58 -1.68 1.35
N ASN A 103 -5.43 -2.06 0.07
CA ASN A 103 -5.77 -3.39 -0.40
C ASN A 103 -4.80 -3.94 -1.42
N GLU A 104 -4.75 -5.24 -1.49
CA GLU A 104 -4.06 -6.02 -2.50
C GLU A 104 -5.08 -6.80 -3.34
N TYR A 105 -4.97 -6.72 -4.65
CA TYR A 105 -5.71 -7.59 -5.56
C TYR A 105 -4.89 -8.85 -5.82
N LYS A 106 -5.41 -9.99 -5.39
CA LYS A 106 -4.76 -11.27 -5.58
C LYS A 106 -5.80 -12.35 -5.89
N ASP A 107 -5.54 -13.14 -6.93
CA ASP A 107 -6.36 -14.30 -7.32
C ASP A 107 -7.85 -13.95 -7.58
N GLY A 108 -8.12 -12.73 -8.07
CA GLY A 108 -9.49 -12.27 -8.34
C GLY A 108 -10.18 -11.59 -7.17
N ASP A 109 -9.62 -11.70 -5.95
CA ASP A 109 -10.15 -11.10 -4.75
C ASP A 109 -9.37 -9.86 -4.32
N ILE A 110 -10.06 -8.94 -3.63
CA ILE A 110 -9.42 -7.82 -2.98
C ILE A 110 -9.15 -8.21 -1.54
N ASN A 111 -7.87 -8.16 -1.18
CA ASN A 111 -7.44 -8.37 0.19
C ASN A 111 -6.92 -7.05 0.76
N PRO A 112 -7.22 -6.72 2.03
CA PRO A 112 -6.59 -5.63 2.73
C PRO A 112 -5.07 -5.82 2.70
N MET A 113 -4.35 -4.76 2.30
CA MET A 113 -2.91 -4.84 2.17
C MET A 113 -2.21 -4.54 3.48
N PRO A 114 -1.39 -5.45 4.00
CA PRO A 114 -0.54 -5.15 5.12
C PRO A 114 0.48 -4.06 4.73
N PHE A 115 0.73 -3.11 5.63
CA PHE A 115 1.73 -2.07 5.41
C PHE A 115 2.83 -2.11 6.46
N ILE A 116 4.02 -1.64 6.06
CA ILE A 116 5.19 -1.59 6.92
C ILE A 116 5.04 -0.43 7.88
N LEU A 117 4.91 -0.73 9.17
CA LEU A 117 4.80 0.24 10.25
C LEU A 117 6.17 0.53 10.89
N ALA A 118 7.02 -0.47 11.00
CA ALA A 118 8.34 -0.35 11.59
C ALA A 118 9.39 -1.12 10.78
N SER A 119 10.64 -0.71 10.88
CA SER A 119 11.74 -1.44 10.28
C SER A 119 13.05 -1.18 11.03
N GLY A 120 13.78 -2.26 11.28
CA GLY A 120 15.04 -2.23 11.98
C GLY A 120 15.77 -3.58 11.96
N SER A 121 16.72 -3.74 12.86
CA SER A 121 17.66 -4.87 12.90
C SER A 121 17.32 -5.94 13.95
N LEU A 122 16.36 -5.67 14.86
CA LEU A 122 15.95 -6.67 15.84
C LEU A 122 15.07 -7.75 15.20
N PRO A 123 15.10 -8.99 15.72
CA PRO A 123 14.14 -10.00 15.31
C PRO A 123 12.73 -9.53 15.62
N GLY A 124 11.80 -9.71 14.66
CA GLY A 124 10.40 -9.38 14.84
C GLY A 124 9.63 -10.46 15.59
N PHE A 125 8.49 -10.12 16.15
CA PHE A 125 7.54 -11.09 16.67
C PHE A 125 6.74 -11.72 15.52
N ALA A 126 6.44 -13.01 15.65
CA ALA A 126 5.32 -13.60 14.93
C ALA A 126 4.03 -13.22 15.67
N PHE A 127 3.13 -12.53 15.00
CA PHE A 127 1.85 -12.13 15.58
C PHE A 127 0.72 -12.36 14.57
N LYS A 128 -0.47 -12.61 15.08
CA LYS A 128 -1.67 -12.87 14.29
C LYS A 128 -2.90 -12.35 15.02
N PHE A 129 -4.03 -12.27 14.33
CA PHE A 129 -5.34 -12.17 14.97
C PHE A 129 -5.87 -13.55 15.32
N ASP A 130 -6.49 -13.67 16.48
CA ASP A 130 -7.26 -14.85 16.86
C ASP A 130 -8.69 -14.80 16.27
N GLU A 131 -9.49 -15.84 16.51
CA GLU A 131 -10.88 -15.95 16.02
C GLU A 131 -11.81 -14.84 16.52
N THR A 132 -11.40 -14.11 17.55
CA THR A 132 -12.16 -13.01 18.17
C THR A 132 -11.54 -11.65 17.88
N SER A 133 -10.72 -11.56 16.83
CA SER A 133 -10.04 -10.35 16.38
C SER A 133 -9.11 -9.70 17.42
N ASN A 134 -8.60 -10.47 18.40
CA ASN A 134 -7.55 -10.00 19.28
C ASN A 134 -6.18 -10.21 18.65
N LEU A 135 -5.33 -9.18 18.68
CA LEU A 135 -3.95 -9.32 18.24
C LEU A 135 -3.16 -10.09 19.29
N GLU A 136 -2.55 -11.21 18.91
CA GLU A 136 -1.81 -12.07 19.83
C GLU A 136 -0.35 -12.29 19.40
N ILE A 137 0.51 -12.43 20.39
CA ILE A 137 1.84 -13.02 20.26
C ILE A 137 1.93 -14.24 21.18
N VAL A 138 2.64 -15.25 20.70
CA VAL A 138 2.92 -16.47 21.48
C VAL A 138 4.43 -16.60 21.61
N GLY A 139 4.89 -16.68 22.86
CA GLY A 139 6.27 -16.98 23.18
C GLY A 139 6.37 -18.43 23.64
N GLU A 140 7.20 -19.22 22.98
CA GLU A 140 7.39 -20.64 23.28
C GLU A 140 8.85 -20.92 23.66
N LYS A 141 9.02 -21.65 24.76
CA LYS A 141 10.33 -22.14 25.15
C LYS A 141 10.16 -23.38 26.03
N GLU A 142 10.75 -24.47 25.60
CA GLU A 142 10.78 -25.69 26.39
C GLU A 142 11.50 -25.47 27.73
N GLY A 143 10.86 -25.90 28.82
CA GLY A 143 11.39 -25.74 30.16
C GLY A 143 11.45 -24.30 30.69
N ALA A 144 10.71 -23.36 30.10
CA ALA A 144 10.65 -22.00 30.63
C ALA A 144 9.96 -21.95 31.98
N ASP A 145 10.55 -21.24 32.92
CA ASP A 145 9.97 -20.97 34.23
C ASP A 145 9.15 -19.68 34.20
N PHE A 146 7.86 -19.80 33.97
CA PHE A 146 6.93 -18.66 33.93
C PHE A 146 6.62 -18.06 35.31
N THR A 147 7.23 -18.58 36.37
CA THR A 147 7.17 -17.97 37.72
C THR A 147 8.25 -16.89 37.90
N THR A 148 9.11 -16.68 36.88
CA THR A 148 10.17 -15.66 36.88
C THR A 148 10.03 -14.73 35.67
N ALA A 149 10.39 -13.47 35.84
CA ALA A 149 10.40 -12.50 34.73
C ALA A 149 11.35 -12.92 33.61
N GLU A 150 12.54 -13.43 33.98
CA GLU A 150 13.55 -13.90 33.05
C GLU A 150 13.05 -15.08 32.18
N GLY A 151 12.31 -16.00 32.77
CA GLY A 151 11.71 -17.12 32.06
C GLY A 151 10.68 -16.66 31.02
N ILE A 152 9.84 -15.67 31.39
CA ILE A 152 8.87 -15.03 30.49
C ILE A 152 9.59 -14.31 29.33
N TYR A 153 10.62 -13.52 29.62
CA TYR A 153 11.40 -12.83 28.60
C TYR A 153 12.09 -13.80 27.63
N ALA A 154 12.65 -14.88 28.18
CA ALA A 154 13.30 -15.91 27.38
C ALA A 154 12.32 -16.63 26.44
N ALA A 155 11.10 -16.87 26.86
CA ALA A 155 10.05 -17.47 26.02
C ALA A 155 9.59 -16.52 24.90
N LEU A 156 9.54 -15.22 25.18
CA LEU A 156 9.19 -14.20 24.19
C LEU A 156 10.39 -13.81 23.28
N GLY A 157 11.61 -14.29 23.57
CA GLY A 157 12.81 -13.92 22.80
C GLY A 157 13.28 -12.48 23.05
N VAL A 158 12.84 -11.86 24.14
CA VAL A 158 13.22 -10.50 24.52
C VAL A 158 14.27 -10.50 25.65
N GLN A 159 14.92 -9.38 25.83
CA GLN A 159 15.91 -9.17 26.90
C GLN A 159 15.36 -8.17 27.94
N ARG A 160 15.99 -8.19 29.10
CA ARG A 160 15.70 -7.15 30.09
C ARG A 160 15.99 -5.76 29.50
N ASN A 161 15.15 -4.79 29.81
CA ASN A 161 15.11 -3.41 29.28
C ASN A 161 14.66 -3.30 27.80
N ASP A 162 14.18 -4.38 27.19
CA ASP A 162 13.46 -4.27 25.94
C ASP A 162 12.06 -3.67 26.16
N LEU A 163 11.52 -3.11 25.11
CA LEU A 163 10.17 -2.59 25.06
C LEU A 163 9.39 -3.31 23.96
N ILE A 164 8.28 -3.93 24.33
CA ILE A 164 7.30 -4.50 23.39
C ILE A 164 6.17 -3.50 23.26
N THR A 165 5.87 -3.07 22.04
CA THR A 165 4.77 -2.13 21.76
C THR A 165 3.74 -2.81 20.88
N PHE A 166 2.54 -2.99 21.41
CA PHE A 166 1.36 -3.35 20.65
C PHE A 166 0.71 -2.07 20.14
N CYS A 167 0.36 -2.08 18.87
CA CYS A 167 -0.30 -0.99 18.19
C CYS A 167 -1.54 -1.56 17.51
N THR A 168 -2.72 -1.15 17.90
CA THR A 168 -3.97 -1.61 17.32
C THR A 168 -4.84 -0.43 16.90
N VAL A 169 -5.60 -0.63 15.82
CA VAL A 169 -6.58 0.34 15.31
C VAL A 169 -7.94 -0.31 15.36
N ILE A 170 -8.90 0.42 15.91
CA ILE A 170 -10.32 0.05 15.97
C ILE A 170 -11.08 1.13 15.21
N GLY A 171 -12.03 0.74 14.40
CA GLY A 171 -12.86 1.67 13.67
C GLY A 171 -14.16 1.05 13.19
N GLU A 172 -14.81 1.73 12.30
CA GLU A 172 -16.07 1.29 11.72
C GLU A 172 -15.90 1.08 10.22
N GLY A 173 -16.17 -0.14 9.77
CA GLY A 173 -16.25 -0.50 8.36
C GLY A 173 -17.69 -0.50 7.90
N ALA A 174 -17.99 0.16 6.80
CA ALA A 174 -19.33 0.19 6.22
C ALA A 174 -19.28 0.05 4.70
N THR A 175 -20.24 -0.70 4.14
CA THR A 175 -20.45 -0.78 2.70
C THR A 175 -21.71 0.01 2.34
N THR A 176 -21.54 1.09 1.60
CA THR A 176 -22.66 1.92 1.11
C THR A 176 -22.62 1.94 -0.42
N ASN A 177 -23.73 1.55 -1.05
CA ASN A 177 -23.86 1.47 -2.51
C ASN A 177 -22.72 0.64 -3.19
N GLY A 178 -22.30 -0.45 -2.54
CA GLY A 178 -21.21 -1.29 -3.03
C GLY A 178 -19.80 -0.73 -2.81
N VAL A 179 -19.68 0.42 -2.16
CA VAL A 179 -18.39 1.03 -1.79
C VAL A 179 -18.11 0.75 -0.33
N TYR A 180 -17.02 0.04 -0.06
CA TYR A 180 -16.53 -0.18 1.30
C TYR A 180 -15.70 1.01 1.76
N SER A 181 -16.03 1.57 2.90
CA SER A 181 -15.25 2.60 3.59
C SER A 181 -14.88 2.13 4.99
N TYR A 182 -13.75 2.55 5.48
CA TYR A 182 -13.31 2.31 6.84
C TYR A 182 -12.88 3.63 7.49
N LYS A 183 -13.41 3.90 8.66
CA LYS A 183 -13.08 5.07 9.47
C LYS A 183 -12.43 4.60 10.76
N ALA A 184 -11.14 4.89 10.92
CA ALA A 184 -10.45 4.65 12.18
C ALA A 184 -11.00 5.58 13.27
N GLU A 185 -11.42 5.01 14.39
CA GLU A 185 -11.96 5.75 15.52
C GLU A 185 -10.95 5.83 16.67
N ASN A 186 -10.38 4.68 17.04
CA ASN A 186 -9.46 4.57 18.15
C ASN A 186 -8.12 3.98 17.71
N PHE A 187 -7.07 4.55 18.23
CA PHE A 187 -5.72 4.07 18.09
C PHE A 187 -5.17 3.72 19.46
N ASN A 188 -4.98 2.43 19.71
CA ASN A 188 -4.56 1.90 21.00
C ASN A 188 -3.08 1.53 20.95
N ILE A 189 -2.36 1.96 21.97
CA ILE A 189 -0.95 1.62 22.17
C ILE A 189 -0.79 1.03 23.55
N VAL A 190 -0.28 -0.20 23.59
CA VAL A 190 0.13 -0.84 24.85
C VAL A 190 1.64 -1.05 24.80
N ARG A 191 2.34 -0.56 25.81
CA ARG A 191 3.78 -0.70 25.97
C ARG A 191 4.09 -1.59 27.16
N LEU A 192 4.85 -2.64 26.93
CA LEU A 192 5.34 -3.56 27.95
C LEU A 192 6.84 -3.34 28.11
N TYR A 193 7.23 -2.75 29.20
CA TYR A 193 8.63 -2.56 29.55
C TYR A 193 9.14 -3.81 30.29
N CYS A 194 10.16 -4.48 29.77
CA CYS A 194 10.77 -5.66 30.34
C CYS A 194 11.77 -5.26 31.46
N ASP A 195 11.30 -4.55 32.48
CA ASP A 195 12.13 -3.94 33.53
C ASP A 195 12.22 -4.72 34.83
N LYS A 196 11.35 -5.73 35.01
CA LYS A 196 11.30 -6.54 36.22
C LYS A 196 12.34 -7.67 36.21
N SER A 197 12.60 -8.22 37.38
CA SER A 197 13.49 -9.38 37.58
C SER A 197 13.03 -10.22 38.77
N GLY A 198 13.38 -11.53 38.73
CA GLY A 198 13.07 -12.48 39.80
C GLY A 198 11.63 -13.00 39.71
N LYS A 199 11.10 -13.49 40.85
CA LYS A 199 9.82 -14.17 40.91
C LYS A 199 8.65 -13.23 40.67
N VAL A 200 7.68 -13.71 39.89
CA VAL A 200 6.43 -13.03 39.59
C VAL A 200 5.23 -13.92 39.98
N THR A 201 4.16 -13.31 40.43
CA THR A 201 2.93 -14.03 40.81
C THR A 201 2.01 -14.26 39.60
N LYS A 202 1.97 -13.27 38.71
CA LYS A 202 1.22 -13.31 37.45
C LYS A 202 2.15 -12.92 36.31
N PRO A 203 1.92 -13.43 35.08
CA PRO A 203 2.77 -13.06 33.94
C PRO A 203 2.85 -11.55 33.69
N ALA A 204 1.78 -10.82 33.97
CA ALA A 204 1.74 -9.37 33.83
C ALA A 204 2.71 -8.63 34.78
N ASP A 205 3.02 -9.23 35.94
CA ASP A 205 3.94 -8.64 36.93
C ASP A 205 5.40 -8.60 36.44
N ALA A 206 5.72 -9.32 35.36
CA ALA A 206 7.00 -9.25 34.69
C ALA A 206 7.26 -7.95 33.94
N PHE A 207 6.21 -7.13 33.72
CA PHE A 207 6.29 -5.93 32.89
C PHE A 207 5.81 -4.71 33.66
N THR A 208 6.35 -3.54 33.32
CA THR A 208 5.66 -2.29 33.58
C THR A 208 4.83 -1.97 32.36
N ILE A 209 3.50 -1.89 32.53
CA ILE A 209 2.54 -1.70 31.46
C ILE A 209 2.13 -0.24 31.38
N SER A 210 2.16 0.33 30.18
CA SER A 210 1.68 1.69 29.90
C SER A 210 0.76 1.67 28.68
N THR A 211 -0.38 2.33 28.80
CA THR A 211 -1.38 2.47 27.72
C THR A 211 -1.58 3.95 27.39
N ASN A 212 -2.02 4.24 26.19
CA ASN A 212 -2.32 5.60 25.75
C ASN A 212 -3.76 6.03 26.03
N ASN A 213 -4.65 5.07 26.27
CA ASN A 213 -6.06 5.32 26.63
C ASN A 213 -6.63 4.15 27.44
N ASP A 214 -7.80 4.34 28.02
CA ASP A 214 -8.47 3.35 28.89
C ASP A 214 -9.10 2.18 28.10
N GLN A 215 -9.18 2.29 26.79
CA GLN A 215 -9.70 1.23 25.91
C GLN A 215 -8.61 0.23 25.50
N ALA A 216 -7.36 0.59 25.67
CA ALA A 216 -6.24 -0.28 25.40
C ALA A 216 -6.10 -1.33 26.49
N SER A 217 -6.53 -2.54 26.23
CA SER A 217 -6.46 -3.66 27.16
C SER A 217 -5.46 -4.71 26.69
N ILE A 218 -4.92 -5.45 27.67
CA ILE A 218 -4.03 -6.57 27.40
C ILE A 218 -4.31 -7.69 28.42
N THR A 219 -4.28 -8.92 27.94
CA THR A 219 -4.41 -10.13 28.74
C THR A 219 -3.21 -11.03 28.51
N MET A 220 -2.80 -11.74 29.54
CA MET A 220 -1.67 -12.66 29.49
C MET A 220 -2.07 -13.99 30.11
N SER A 221 -1.73 -15.08 29.44
CA SER A 221 -1.94 -16.44 29.92
C SER A 221 -0.73 -17.30 29.67
N THR A 222 -0.51 -18.30 30.51
CA THR A 222 0.57 -19.28 30.39
C THR A 222 0.00 -20.67 30.23
N ALA A 223 0.62 -21.47 29.39
CA ALA A 223 0.46 -22.91 29.25
C ALA A 223 1.78 -23.61 29.56
N ALA A 224 1.86 -24.93 29.43
CA ALA A 224 3.04 -25.71 29.88
C ALA A 224 4.39 -25.17 29.37
N ASN A 225 4.49 -24.77 28.11
CA ASN A 225 5.73 -24.29 27.49
C ASN A 225 5.53 -22.97 26.73
N ALA A 226 4.42 -22.28 26.94
CA ALA A 226 4.07 -21.10 26.16
C ALA A 226 3.47 -19.98 27.02
N ILE A 227 3.74 -18.75 26.66
CA ILE A 227 3.06 -17.56 27.13
C ILE A 227 2.34 -16.91 25.95
N THR A 228 1.08 -16.57 26.15
CA THR A 228 0.27 -15.86 25.15
C THR A 228 -0.07 -14.48 25.68
N ILE A 229 0.15 -13.46 24.89
CA ILE A 229 -0.20 -12.07 25.18
C ILE A 229 -1.18 -11.61 24.11
N LYS A 230 -2.37 -11.15 24.54
CA LYS A 230 -3.45 -10.71 23.65
C LYS A 230 -3.89 -9.29 23.98
N THR A 231 -4.20 -8.52 22.94
CA THR A 231 -4.89 -7.22 23.09
C THR A 231 -6.40 -7.44 23.16
N GLY A 232 -7.18 -6.39 23.35
CA GLY A 232 -8.59 -6.39 23.00
C GLY A 232 -8.82 -6.52 21.50
N ALA A 233 -10.07 -6.75 21.10
CA ALA A 233 -10.44 -6.85 19.70
C ALA A 233 -10.04 -5.58 18.92
N ALA A 234 -9.55 -5.77 17.70
CA ALA A 234 -9.09 -4.69 16.86
C ALA A 234 -9.15 -5.08 15.37
N ASP A 235 -9.22 -4.08 14.51
CA ASP A 235 -9.33 -4.26 13.06
C ASP A 235 -7.97 -4.36 12.38
N PHE A 236 -6.99 -3.62 12.90
CA PHE A 236 -5.60 -3.64 12.42
C PHE A 236 -4.65 -3.74 13.61
N GLY A 237 -3.52 -4.41 13.42
CA GLY A 237 -2.56 -4.57 14.49
C GLY A 237 -1.13 -4.82 14.04
N ALA A 238 -0.18 -4.39 14.88
CA ALA A 238 1.24 -4.67 14.74
C ALA A 238 1.91 -4.74 16.11
N VAL A 239 2.99 -5.49 16.20
CA VAL A 239 3.82 -5.58 17.39
C VAL A 239 5.26 -5.21 17.05
N ILE A 240 5.86 -4.31 17.82
CA ILE A 240 7.19 -3.78 17.59
C ILE A 240 8.04 -4.05 18.84
N GLN A 241 9.18 -4.69 18.64
CA GLN A 241 10.22 -4.76 19.66
C GLN A 241 11.19 -3.58 19.54
N SER A 242 11.58 -3.02 20.67
CA SER A 242 12.57 -1.94 20.72
C SER A 242 13.59 -2.21 21.80
N ARG A 243 14.85 -1.91 21.52
CA ARG A 243 15.98 -2.05 22.46
C ARG A 243 16.84 -0.81 22.39
N LYS A 244 17.17 -0.26 23.54
CA LYS A 244 18.13 0.83 23.64
C LYS A 244 19.55 0.27 23.75
N ASN A 245 20.46 0.75 22.92
CA ASN A 245 21.88 0.51 23.02
C ASN A 245 22.66 1.84 23.08
N ASP A 246 23.98 1.77 23.15
CA ASP A 246 24.84 2.96 23.22
C ASP A 246 24.75 3.85 21.97
N SER A 247 24.43 3.27 20.83
CA SER A 247 24.29 3.98 19.54
C SER A 247 22.88 4.53 19.28
N GLY A 248 21.91 4.18 20.13
CA GLY A 248 20.52 4.65 19.96
C GLY A 248 19.48 3.56 20.20
N TRP A 249 18.39 3.63 19.46
CA TRP A 249 17.31 2.67 19.55
C TRP A 249 17.30 1.72 18.35
N LEU A 250 17.44 0.43 18.62
CA LEU A 250 17.15 -0.64 17.66
C LEU A 250 15.64 -0.91 17.63
N ARG A 251 15.15 -1.36 16.47
CA ARG A 251 13.74 -1.70 16.23
C ARG A 251 13.64 -3.06 15.54
N SER A 252 12.50 -3.71 15.70
CA SER A 252 12.16 -4.86 14.86
C SER A 252 11.43 -4.41 13.59
N ASP A 253 11.46 -5.25 12.57
CA ASP A 253 10.51 -5.12 11.47
C ASP A 253 9.09 -5.41 11.99
N ALA A 254 8.12 -4.62 11.55
CA ALA A 254 6.71 -4.86 11.83
C ALA A 254 5.85 -4.45 10.63
N VAL A 255 5.05 -5.39 10.18
CA VAL A 255 4.03 -5.18 9.14
C VAL A 255 2.68 -5.20 9.83
N MET A 256 1.88 -4.14 9.68
CA MET A 256 0.55 -4.09 10.27
C MET A 256 -0.37 -5.05 9.51
N ILE A 257 -0.98 -5.98 10.22
CA ILE A 257 -1.93 -6.96 9.70
C ILE A 257 -3.37 -6.53 9.93
N VAL A 258 -4.31 -7.20 9.29
CA VAL A 258 -5.73 -6.87 9.24
C VAL A 258 -6.55 -8.02 9.77
N ALA A 259 -7.60 -7.73 10.55
CA ALA A 259 -8.52 -8.72 11.07
C ALA A 259 -9.48 -9.26 9.98
N GLU A 260 -9.98 -10.48 10.14
CA GLU A 260 -10.81 -11.17 9.15
C GLU A 260 -12.13 -10.45 8.87
N ASP A 261 -12.72 -9.79 9.86
CA ASP A 261 -13.97 -9.02 9.69
C ASP A 261 -13.81 -7.88 8.67
N VAL A 262 -12.68 -7.16 8.73
CA VAL A 262 -12.34 -6.11 7.76
C VAL A 262 -12.07 -6.73 6.39
N ILE A 263 -11.36 -7.86 6.34
CA ILE A 263 -11.09 -8.60 5.10
C ILE A 263 -12.40 -9.00 4.42
N SER A 264 -13.33 -9.54 5.17
CA SER A 264 -14.64 -9.97 4.68
C SER A 264 -15.45 -8.79 4.13
N GLY A 265 -15.45 -7.64 4.82
CA GLY A 265 -16.09 -6.41 4.35
C GLY A 265 -15.50 -5.90 3.03
N VAL A 266 -14.18 -5.97 2.89
CA VAL A 266 -13.49 -5.55 1.67
C VAL A 266 -13.77 -6.50 0.49
N LYS A 267 -13.79 -7.81 0.71
CA LYS A 267 -14.04 -8.81 -0.33
C LYS A 267 -15.43 -8.68 -0.95
N THR A 268 -16.42 -8.35 -0.14
CA THR A 268 -17.83 -8.19 -0.58
C THR A 268 -18.10 -6.87 -1.31
N ALA A 269 -17.17 -5.91 -1.24
CA ALA A 269 -17.35 -4.60 -1.84
C ALA A 269 -17.00 -4.58 -3.34
N ASN A 270 -17.79 -3.87 -4.12
CA ASN A 270 -17.50 -3.63 -5.54
C ASN A 270 -16.42 -2.57 -5.73
N GLN A 271 -16.32 -1.63 -4.80
CA GLN A 271 -15.35 -0.53 -4.82
C GLN A 271 -14.89 -0.21 -3.40
N LEU A 272 -13.69 0.30 -3.28
CA LEU A 272 -13.10 0.67 -2.00
C LEU A 272 -12.97 2.16 -1.88
N ALA A 273 -13.38 2.70 -0.76
CA ALA A 273 -13.13 4.08 -0.41
C ALA A 273 -11.66 4.29 -0.02
N THR A 274 -11.20 5.52 -0.11
CA THR A 274 -9.85 5.91 0.32
C THR A 274 -9.71 5.75 1.84
N TYR A 275 -8.72 4.99 2.27
CA TYR A 275 -8.41 4.82 3.69
C TYR A 275 -7.32 5.82 4.12
N PRO A 276 -7.36 6.37 5.32
CA PRO A 276 -8.36 6.23 6.39
C PRO A 276 -9.39 7.34 6.46
N VAL A 277 -9.52 8.31 5.67
CA VAL A 277 -10.60 9.32 5.70
C VAL A 277 -10.42 10.34 4.58
N GLY A 278 -11.49 10.89 4.08
CA GLY A 278 -11.46 12.03 3.18
C GLY A 278 -11.86 11.71 1.75
N THR A 279 -12.51 10.56 1.56
CA THR A 279 -13.06 10.19 0.24
C THR A 279 -13.92 11.31 -0.33
N GLU A 280 -14.77 11.92 0.48
CA GLU A 280 -15.61 13.06 0.07
C GLU A 280 -14.77 14.27 -0.38
N LEU A 281 -13.68 14.58 0.33
CA LEU A 281 -12.80 15.70 -0.01
C LEU A 281 -12.05 15.47 -1.31
N ILE A 282 -11.69 14.23 -1.62
CA ILE A 282 -10.97 13.84 -2.82
C ILE A 282 -11.94 13.72 -4.01
N LEU A 283 -13.07 13.10 -3.80
CA LEU A 283 -14.11 12.93 -4.82
C LEU A 283 -14.75 14.27 -5.22
N ASN A 284 -15.00 15.16 -4.27
CA ASN A 284 -15.65 16.45 -4.53
C ASN A 284 -14.73 17.53 -5.10
N ASN A 285 -13.40 17.37 -5.02
CA ASN A 285 -12.43 18.40 -5.45
C ASN A 285 -11.59 18.03 -6.69
N GLY A 286 -11.91 16.96 -7.39
CA GLY A 286 -11.10 16.52 -8.53
C GLY A 286 -11.92 15.94 -9.69
N PRO A 287 -11.26 15.58 -10.81
CA PRO A 287 -11.90 14.90 -11.93
C PRO A 287 -12.46 13.51 -11.58
N MET A 288 -12.15 12.99 -10.39
CA MET A 288 -12.73 11.77 -9.82
C MET A 288 -14.03 12.04 -9.04
N ALA A 289 -14.45 13.30 -8.90
CA ALA A 289 -15.66 13.68 -8.18
C ALA A 289 -16.95 12.99 -8.69
N ASN A 290 -16.97 12.64 -9.96
CA ASN A 290 -18.12 11.98 -10.60
C ASN A 290 -18.00 10.44 -10.61
N GLN A 291 -16.96 9.87 -10.04
CA GLN A 291 -16.78 8.40 -10.01
C GLN A 291 -17.44 7.74 -8.79
N GLY A 292 -17.85 8.53 -7.78
CA GLY A 292 -18.55 8.03 -6.59
C GLY A 292 -19.99 7.57 -6.83
N ASP A 293 -20.64 8.13 -7.84
CA ASP A 293 -22.02 7.76 -8.25
C ASP A 293 -22.04 6.85 -9.50
N ALA A 294 -20.90 6.51 -10.07
CA ALA A 294 -20.86 5.50 -11.09
C ALA A 294 -21.24 4.18 -10.39
N GLU A 295 -22.45 3.68 -10.69
CA GLU A 295 -22.75 2.26 -10.58
C GLU A 295 -21.48 1.51 -10.94
N ALA A 296 -21.08 0.54 -10.11
CA ALA A 296 -19.94 -0.31 -10.40
C ALA A 296 -20.05 -0.71 -11.88
N THR A 297 -19.31 -0.02 -12.73
CA THR A 297 -19.32 -0.37 -14.14
C THR A 297 -18.72 -1.74 -14.17
N GLU A 298 -19.56 -2.73 -14.45
CA GLU A 298 -19.09 -4.07 -14.74
C GLU A 298 -17.87 -3.94 -15.65
N PRO A 299 -16.81 -4.68 -15.38
CA PRO A 299 -15.61 -4.57 -16.18
C PRO A 299 -16.01 -4.76 -17.65
N LYS A 300 -15.86 -3.70 -18.43
CA LYS A 300 -16.30 -3.69 -19.83
C LYS A 300 -15.28 -4.45 -20.66
N PRO A 301 -15.74 -5.24 -21.62
CA PRO A 301 -14.84 -5.83 -22.61
C PRO A 301 -14.07 -4.71 -23.33
N GLY A 302 -12.82 -4.97 -23.67
CA GLY A 302 -11.96 -3.97 -24.28
C GLY A 302 -10.77 -4.55 -25.03
N VAL A 303 -10.19 -3.75 -25.90
CA VAL A 303 -8.94 -4.03 -26.61
C VAL A 303 -7.98 -2.87 -26.40
N ASN A 304 -6.76 -3.17 -25.95
CA ASN A 304 -5.74 -2.13 -25.72
C ASN A 304 -4.32 -2.68 -25.90
N PRO A 305 -3.47 -2.11 -26.78
CA PRO A 305 -3.72 -0.94 -27.64
C PRO A 305 -4.65 -1.22 -28.84
N LEU A 306 -5.13 -0.18 -29.51
CA LEU A 306 -5.89 -0.29 -30.74
C LEU A 306 -5.00 -0.23 -32.02
N SER A 307 -3.68 -0.30 -31.86
CA SER A 307 -2.72 -0.32 -32.97
C SER A 307 -1.56 -1.29 -32.65
N TYR A 308 -1.20 -2.09 -33.64
CA TYR A 308 -0.13 -3.08 -33.55
C TYR A 308 0.79 -2.98 -34.75
N THR A 309 2.08 -3.31 -34.54
CA THR A 309 3.05 -3.46 -35.63
C THR A 309 3.58 -4.88 -35.58
N VAL A 310 3.37 -5.62 -36.65
CA VAL A 310 3.78 -7.04 -36.76
C VAL A 310 4.99 -7.14 -37.67
N ALA A 311 6.08 -7.73 -37.17
CA ALA A 311 7.30 -7.95 -37.93
C ALA A 311 7.05 -8.79 -39.18
N ASN A 312 7.95 -8.70 -40.16
CA ASN A 312 7.88 -9.53 -41.38
C ASN A 312 7.89 -11.02 -41.01
N ALA A 313 6.97 -11.77 -41.59
CA ALA A 313 6.71 -13.19 -41.27
C ALA A 313 6.51 -13.48 -39.78
N GLY A 314 6.25 -12.45 -38.96
CA GLY A 314 6.04 -12.53 -37.52
C GLY A 314 4.58 -12.69 -37.12
N THR A 315 4.38 -12.84 -35.80
CA THR A 315 3.06 -12.89 -35.18
C THR A 315 3.00 -11.92 -34.01
N GLU A 316 1.82 -11.35 -33.72
CA GLU A 316 1.56 -10.49 -32.57
C GLU A 316 0.21 -10.79 -31.94
N GLN A 317 0.12 -10.75 -30.63
CA GLN A 317 -1.10 -11.05 -29.90
C GLN A 317 -1.87 -9.79 -29.55
N ILE A 318 -3.14 -9.70 -29.98
CA ILE A 318 -4.06 -8.64 -29.54
C ILE A 318 -4.34 -8.84 -28.04
N ASN A 319 -4.14 -7.82 -27.25
CA ASN A 319 -4.51 -7.83 -25.83
C ASN A 319 -6.01 -7.56 -25.68
N ILE A 320 -6.78 -8.62 -25.41
CA ILE A 320 -8.24 -8.63 -25.31
C ILE A 320 -8.61 -8.79 -23.83
N SER A 321 -9.32 -7.82 -23.28
CA SER A 321 -9.96 -7.91 -21.96
C SER A 321 -11.40 -8.40 -22.13
N ASN A 322 -11.69 -9.61 -21.65
CA ASN A 322 -13.02 -10.22 -21.72
C ASN A 322 -13.47 -10.70 -20.32
N PRO A 323 -13.82 -9.76 -19.42
CA PRO A 323 -14.11 -10.07 -18.02
C PRO A 323 -15.38 -10.92 -17.85
N ASN A 324 -16.30 -10.87 -18.80
CA ASN A 324 -17.59 -11.57 -18.71
C ASN A 324 -17.60 -12.92 -19.45
N ASN A 325 -16.42 -13.39 -19.92
CA ASN A 325 -16.28 -14.62 -20.72
C ASN A 325 -17.25 -14.68 -21.92
N GLU A 326 -17.48 -13.54 -22.56
CA GLU A 326 -18.32 -13.45 -23.77
C GLU A 326 -17.60 -14.07 -24.97
N THR A 327 -18.35 -14.40 -25.99
CA THR A 327 -17.78 -14.91 -27.24
C THR A 327 -16.91 -13.84 -27.91
N VAL A 328 -15.66 -14.16 -28.17
CA VAL A 328 -14.72 -13.30 -28.90
C VAL A 328 -14.62 -13.78 -30.34
N THR A 329 -14.76 -12.86 -31.27
CA THR A 329 -14.51 -13.11 -32.70
C THR A 329 -13.62 -12.00 -33.26
N CYS A 330 -12.58 -12.41 -34.00
CA CYS A 330 -11.66 -11.49 -34.65
C CYS A 330 -11.77 -11.69 -36.17
N THR A 331 -12.03 -10.62 -36.92
CA THR A 331 -12.16 -10.65 -38.39
C THR A 331 -11.31 -9.57 -39.01
N VAL A 332 -10.57 -9.92 -40.05
CA VAL A 332 -9.86 -8.93 -40.88
C VAL A 332 -10.88 -8.23 -41.77
N LYS A 333 -10.96 -6.91 -41.67
CA LYS A 333 -11.87 -6.05 -42.50
C LYS A 333 -11.19 -5.54 -43.75
N THR A 334 -9.91 -5.18 -43.63
CA THR A 334 -9.09 -4.75 -44.78
C THR A 334 -7.71 -5.39 -44.66
N GLY A 335 -7.08 -5.70 -45.78
CA GLY A 335 -5.74 -6.27 -45.81
C GLY A 335 -5.72 -7.78 -45.52
N ASP A 336 -6.78 -8.52 -45.78
CA ASP A 336 -6.91 -9.97 -45.62
C ASP A 336 -5.90 -10.78 -46.45
N THR A 337 -5.42 -10.20 -47.54
CA THR A 337 -4.35 -10.78 -48.35
C THR A 337 -3.00 -10.71 -47.64
N TYR A 338 -2.81 -9.79 -46.70
CA TYR A 338 -1.53 -9.50 -46.04
C TYR A 338 -1.44 -10.07 -44.63
N CYS A 339 -2.57 -10.37 -43.99
CA CYS A 339 -2.56 -10.97 -42.66
C CYS A 339 -3.73 -11.92 -42.44
N SER A 340 -3.60 -12.73 -41.39
CA SER A 340 -4.70 -13.50 -40.81
C SER A 340 -4.76 -13.26 -39.31
N VAL A 341 -5.92 -13.44 -38.73
CA VAL A 341 -6.12 -13.36 -37.29
C VAL A 341 -6.87 -14.58 -36.79
N SER A 342 -6.49 -15.14 -35.64
CA SER A 342 -7.23 -16.20 -34.97
C SER A 342 -8.33 -15.62 -34.11
N ASN A 343 -9.31 -16.44 -33.70
CA ASN A 343 -10.36 -16.00 -32.76
C ASN A 343 -9.80 -15.64 -31.37
N SER A 344 -8.61 -16.12 -31.02
CA SER A 344 -7.90 -15.70 -29.82
C SER A 344 -7.16 -14.35 -29.95
N GLY A 345 -7.19 -13.75 -31.16
CA GLY A 345 -6.54 -12.46 -31.41
C GLY A 345 -5.07 -12.56 -31.84
N LEU A 346 -4.57 -13.74 -32.23
CA LEU A 346 -3.21 -13.87 -32.75
C LEU A 346 -3.18 -13.43 -34.22
N ILE A 347 -2.48 -12.34 -34.50
CA ILE A 347 -2.25 -11.78 -35.85
C ILE A 347 -1.02 -12.49 -36.45
N THR A 348 -1.13 -12.91 -37.69
CA THR A 348 0.01 -13.46 -38.46
C THR A 348 0.25 -12.58 -39.68
N ASN A 349 1.43 -12.05 -39.83
CA ASN A 349 1.85 -11.27 -41.02
C ASN A 349 2.18 -12.25 -42.17
N LYS A 350 1.45 -12.12 -43.28
CA LYS A 350 1.63 -12.87 -44.53
C LYS A 350 2.11 -11.97 -45.68
N HIS A 351 2.44 -10.73 -45.37
CA HIS A 351 2.86 -9.76 -46.35
C HIS A 351 4.28 -10.11 -46.85
N THR A 352 4.44 -10.17 -48.18
CA THR A 352 5.70 -10.52 -48.86
C THR A 352 6.28 -9.35 -49.64
N GLY A 353 5.61 -8.20 -49.65
CA GLY A 353 6.08 -6.97 -50.34
C GLY A 353 7.25 -6.32 -49.62
N GLU A 354 7.99 -5.48 -50.34
CA GLU A 354 9.16 -4.74 -49.80
C GLU A 354 8.71 -3.64 -48.80
N ASN A 355 7.62 -2.94 -49.09
CA ASN A 355 7.12 -1.82 -48.26
C ASN A 355 6.10 -2.32 -47.26
N ASP A 356 5.96 -1.60 -46.14
CA ASP A 356 4.95 -1.89 -45.13
C ASP A 356 3.52 -1.87 -45.70
N ALA A 357 2.68 -2.79 -45.24
CA ALA A 357 1.25 -2.83 -45.55
C ALA A 357 0.42 -2.54 -44.29
N SER A 358 -0.81 -2.11 -44.52
CA SER A 358 -1.75 -1.87 -43.42
C SER A 358 -2.97 -2.79 -43.51
N ALA A 359 -3.47 -3.22 -42.36
CA ALA A 359 -4.69 -3.99 -42.22
C ALA A 359 -5.55 -3.45 -41.07
N THR A 360 -6.83 -3.72 -41.12
CA THR A 360 -7.74 -3.44 -39.99
C THR A 360 -8.44 -4.73 -39.57
N ILE A 361 -8.47 -4.95 -38.26
CA ILE A 361 -9.10 -6.11 -37.63
C ILE A 361 -10.26 -5.62 -36.77
N GLU A 362 -11.45 -6.17 -36.96
CA GLU A 362 -12.57 -5.97 -36.04
C GLU A 362 -12.54 -7.08 -34.98
N VAL A 363 -12.42 -6.70 -33.73
CA VAL A 363 -12.58 -7.59 -32.57
C VAL A 363 -13.97 -7.37 -32.00
N THR A 364 -14.77 -8.41 -31.96
CA THR A 364 -16.11 -8.39 -31.36
C THR A 364 -16.10 -9.22 -30.09
N ILE A 365 -16.53 -8.64 -28.98
CA ILE A 365 -16.65 -9.28 -27.68
C ILE A 365 -18.10 -9.13 -27.23
N GLY A 366 -18.89 -10.20 -27.31
CA GLY A 366 -20.34 -10.14 -27.14
C GLY A 366 -20.98 -9.16 -28.15
N THR A 367 -21.48 -8.03 -27.67
CA THR A 367 -22.07 -6.95 -28.52
C THR A 367 -21.08 -5.81 -28.79
N ALA A 368 -19.97 -5.74 -28.08
CA ALA A 368 -18.98 -4.66 -28.22
C ALA A 368 -18.06 -4.89 -29.41
N LYS A 369 -17.78 -3.87 -30.19
CA LYS A 369 -16.91 -3.91 -31.39
C LYS A 369 -15.75 -2.95 -31.25
N PHE A 370 -14.56 -3.42 -31.57
CA PHE A 370 -13.31 -2.67 -31.52
C PHE A 370 -12.59 -2.78 -32.87
N THR A 371 -12.12 -1.67 -33.39
CA THR A 371 -11.29 -1.63 -34.59
C THR A 371 -9.83 -1.52 -34.22
N VAL A 372 -9.05 -2.49 -34.63
CA VAL A 372 -7.61 -2.55 -34.39
C VAL A 372 -6.90 -2.29 -35.72
N ASN A 373 -6.02 -1.29 -35.71
CA ASN A 373 -5.16 -0.96 -36.87
C ASN A 373 -3.84 -1.75 -36.77
N VAL A 374 -3.45 -2.36 -37.87
CA VAL A 374 -2.23 -3.19 -37.91
C VAL A 374 -1.31 -2.70 -39.03
N THR A 375 -0.06 -2.43 -38.66
CA THR A 375 1.01 -2.20 -39.61
C THR A 375 1.80 -3.49 -39.78
N LEU A 376 1.88 -4.01 -40.99
CA LEU A 376 2.56 -5.23 -41.34
C LEU A 376 3.90 -4.86 -42.01
N LYS A 377 5.00 -5.17 -41.35
CA LYS A 377 6.33 -4.88 -41.88
C LYS A 377 6.60 -5.69 -43.13
N GLY A 378 7.10 -5.00 -44.16
CA GLY A 378 7.55 -5.60 -45.40
C GLY A 378 8.92 -6.29 -45.26
N THR A 379 9.44 -6.80 -46.38
CA THR A 379 10.74 -7.48 -46.42
C THR A 379 11.93 -6.51 -46.51
N LYS A 380 11.67 -5.21 -46.71
CA LYS A 380 12.70 -4.19 -46.70
C LYS A 380 13.24 -4.03 -45.30
N ASP A 381 14.44 -4.48 -45.06
CA ASP A 381 15.17 -4.25 -43.84
C ASP A 381 15.43 -2.74 -43.75
N ASP A 382 14.79 -2.05 -42.81
CA ASP A 382 15.12 -0.68 -42.43
C ASP A 382 16.47 -0.76 -41.71
N GLY A 383 17.55 -0.88 -42.51
CA GLY A 383 18.93 -0.97 -42.02
C GLY A 383 19.16 0.15 -40.99
N LEU A 384 19.24 -0.23 -39.77
CA LEU A 384 19.93 0.52 -38.74
C LEU A 384 21.43 0.34 -39.03
N GLU A 385 22.04 1.30 -39.75
CA GLU A 385 23.45 1.62 -39.61
C GLU A 385 23.69 2.39 -38.31
#